data_fd3f1fc0e35c03731d822468185d4969
#
_entry.id   fd3f1fc0e35c03731d822468185d4969
#
_cell.length_a   1.000
_cell.length_b   1.000
_cell.length_c   1.000
_cell.angle_alpha   90.00
_cell.angle_beta   90.00
_cell.angle_gamma   90.00
#
_symmetry.space_group_name_H-M   'P 1'
#
loop_
_entity.id
_entity.type
_entity.pdbx_description
1 polymer ?
#
loop_
_entity_poly.entity_id
_entity_poly.type
_entity_poly.pdbx_seq_one_letter_code
_entity_poly.pdbx_strand_id
1 'polypeptide(L)'
;MAVLVQYNLSSSYNTPISHSSRSFELPRNRCHKAVVSEEESTVGSSSAATATDTDVFRLTYLEGNSWLWEVCGANILVDPILVGNLDFGIPWLYDAAKKFLKNFQLSDLPQVDCLLITQSLDDHCHLKTLKPLSDSSPNLRVIATPNAKPLLDPLFSNVTYLEPGESSEFDARNGSKVGVKATPGPVLGPPWQRPENGYLINSPQGQLTLYYEPHCVYNKDFLEKERADIVITPVIKQLLPKFTLVSGQEDAIKLAKLLHAKFIVPMRNGDLDGKGFLASIIQSEGTVESFKELLAKELPDTQTLEPTPGVPLEISAP
;
A
#
# COMPACT_ATOMS: atom_id res chain seq x y z
N MET A 1 -3.22 -25.50 -6.77
CA MET A 1 -2.42 -24.83 -7.82
C MET A 1 -1.43 -23.80 -7.28
N ALA A 2 -1.48 -23.45 -6.01
CA ALA A 2 -0.47 -22.62 -5.35
C ALA A 2 0.91 -23.30 -5.13
N VAL A 3 1.06 -24.56 -5.48
CA VAL A 3 2.29 -25.35 -5.20
C VAL A 3 3.34 -25.28 -6.33
N LEU A 4 3.07 -24.55 -7.41
CA LEU A 4 3.90 -24.62 -8.65
C LEU A 4 4.88 -23.46 -8.83
N VAL A 5 5.05 -22.54 -7.90
CA VAL A 5 5.91 -21.34 -8.09
C VAL A 5 7.18 -21.34 -7.22
N GLN A 6 7.45 -22.39 -6.46
CA GLN A 6 8.69 -22.48 -5.67
C GLN A 6 9.70 -23.46 -6.29
N TYR A 7 10.29 -23.18 -7.44
CA TYR A 7 11.55 -23.83 -7.85
C TYR A 7 12.44 -22.90 -8.69
N ASN A 8 13.59 -22.60 -8.09
CA ASN A 8 14.90 -22.27 -8.69
C ASN A 8 14.99 -21.27 -9.84
N LEU A 9 15.56 -20.10 -9.56
CA LEU A 9 16.33 -19.39 -10.56
C LEU A 9 17.63 -18.81 -9.94
N SER A 10 18.69 -19.61 -10.02
CA SER A 10 20.04 -19.09 -10.17
C SER A 10 20.32 -18.98 -11.67
N SER A 11 20.30 -17.79 -12.23
CA SER A 11 20.83 -17.53 -13.57
C SER A 11 21.33 -16.10 -13.66
N SER A 12 22.63 -16.00 -13.86
CA SER A 12 23.39 -14.80 -14.13
C SER A 12 23.06 -14.23 -15.50
N TYR A 13 22.71 -12.94 -15.57
CA TYR A 13 22.78 -12.17 -16.81
C TYR A 13 23.51 -10.85 -16.58
N ASN A 14 24.71 -10.75 -17.17
CA ASN A 14 25.43 -9.49 -17.41
C ASN A 14 25.05 -8.98 -18.80
N THR A 15 24.48 -7.79 -18.89
CA THR A 15 24.53 -6.96 -20.10
C THR A 15 24.54 -5.48 -19.71
N PRO A 16 25.38 -4.64 -20.34
CA PRO A 16 25.49 -3.23 -19.99
C PRO A 16 24.42 -2.40 -20.70
N ILE A 17 23.76 -1.50 -19.96
CA ILE A 17 22.77 -0.57 -20.46
C ILE A 17 23.41 0.81 -20.62
N SER A 18 23.26 1.40 -21.80
CA SER A 18 23.65 2.77 -22.12
C SER A 18 22.62 3.77 -21.59
N HIS A 19 23.10 4.77 -20.86
CA HIS A 19 22.27 5.84 -20.29
C HIS A 19 21.88 6.90 -21.33
N SER A 20 20.57 7.19 -21.43
CA SER A 20 20.05 8.45 -21.91
C SER A 20 19.15 9.04 -20.81
N SER A 21 19.68 10.05 -20.12
CA SER A 21 19.00 10.74 -19.04
C SER A 21 18.06 11.82 -19.59
N ARG A 22 16.76 11.69 -19.36
CA ARG A 22 15.82 12.82 -19.32
C ARG A 22 15.15 12.79 -17.94
N SER A 23 15.46 13.81 -17.15
CA SER A 23 14.85 14.05 -15.85
C SER A 23 13.38 14.45 -16.02
N PHE A 24 12.49 13.74 -15.32
CA PHE A 24 11.09 14.09 -15.20
C PHE A 24 10.91 14.77 -13.84
N GLU A 25 10.63 16.08 -13.84
CA GLU A 25 10.28 16.79 -12.61
C GLU A 25 8.78 16.63 -12.36
N LEU A 26 8.43 16.22 -11.16
CA LEU A 26 7.04 16.28 -10.65
C LEU A 26 6.57 17.74 -10.64
N PRO A 27 5.35 18.03 -11.07
CA PRO A 27 4.83 19.40 -11.04
C PRO A 27 4.75 19.87 -9.58
N ARG A 28 5.51 20.92 -9.27
CA ARG A 28 5.38 21.64 -8.01
C ARG A 28 4.04 22.36 -8.00
N ASN A 29 3.07 21.84 -7.27
CA ASN A 29 1.80 22.51 -7.06
C ASN A 29 2.04 23.85 -6.35
N ARG A 30 1.72 24.94 -7.08
CA ARG A 30 1.56 26.28 -6.50
C ARG A 30 0.31 26.26 -5.63
N CYS A 31 0.47 26.31 -4.33
CA CYS A 31 -0.60 26.72 -3.42
C CYS A 31 -1.04 28.13 -3.78
N HIS A 32 -2.29 28.28 -4.25
CA HIS A 32 -2.93 29.59 -4.31
C HIS A 32 -3.30 30.00 -2.88
N LYS A 33 -2.50 30.89 -2.30
CA LYS A 33 -2.90 31.64 -1.09
C LYS A 33 -3.93 32.69 -1.52
N ALA A 34 -5.14 32.58 -0.97
CA ALA A 34 -6.08 33.71 -1.00
C ALA A 34 -5.53 34.79 -0.06
N VAL A 35 -5.33 35.99 -0.61
CA VAL A 35 -4.96 37.19 0.12
C VAL A 35 -6.22 37.77 0.73
N VAL A 36 -6.32 37.86 2.03
CA VAL A 36 -7.27 38.71 2.74
C VAL A 36 -6.46 39.82 3.41
N SER A 37 -6.92 41.05 3.15
CA SER A 37 -6.33 42.31 3.55
C SER A 37 -6.19 42.49 5.05
N GLU A 38 -5.08 43.16 5.43
CA GLU A 38 -4.73 43.60 6.76
C GLU A 38 -5.69 44.65 7.33
N GLU A 39 -6.06 44.50 8.59
CA GLU A 39 -6.35 45.61 9.50
C GLU A 39 -5.54 45.41 10.79
N GLU A 40 -4.71 46.41 11.07
CA GLU A 40 -3.91 46.51 12.29
C GLU A 40 -4.78 46.76 13.54
N SER A 41 -4.51 46.01 14.63
CA SER A 41 -4.63 46.58 15.99
C SER A 41 -3.85 45.78 17.04
N THR A 42 -2.85 46.44 17.60
CA THR A 42 -2.31 46.47 18.98
C THR A 42 -2.34 45.26 19.90
N VAL A 43 -1.08 44.86 20.23
CA VAL A 43 -0.50 44.48 21.53
C VAL A 43 -1.37 43.72 22.54
N GLY A 44 -1.05 42.44 22.70
CA GLY A 44 -1.42 41.62 23.83
C GLY A 44 -0.50 40.40 23.91
N SER A 45 0.40 40.38 24.88
CA SER A 45 1.20 39.21 25.26
C SER A 45 0.26 38.03 25.53
N SER A 46 0.32 37.00 24.70
CA SER A 46 -0.31 35.74 25.04
C SER A 46 0.60 34.59 24.63
N SER A 47 0.76 33.67 25.56
CA SER A 47 1.39 32.36 25.45
C SER A 47 1.27 31.78 24.07
N ALA A 48 2.40 31.33 23.50
CA ALA A 48 2.41 30.46 22.32
C ALA A 48 1.52 29.26 22.59
N ALA A 49 0.31 29.27 22.04
CA ALA A 49 -0.47 28.08 21.86
C ALA A 49 0.34 27.21 20.89
N THR A 50 0.86 26.10 21.37
CA THR A 50 1.38 25.02 20.51
C THR A 50 0.26 24.67 19.54
N ALA A 51 0.46 25.00 18.26
CA ALA A 51 -0.36 24.46 17.20
C ALA A 51 -0.37 22.93 17.40
N THR A 52 -1.53 22.37 17.68
CA THR A 52 -1.71 20.92 17.74
C THR A 52 -1.44 20.42 16.32
N ASP A 53 -0.29 19.76 16.16
CA ASP A 53 0.13 19.21 14.87
C ASP A 53 -0.92 18.13 14.51
N THR A 54 -1.77 18.43 13.54
CA THR A 54 -2.84 17.51 13.12
C THR A 54 -2.22 16.38 12.34
N ASP A 55 -2.53 15.13 12.71
CA ASP A 55 -2.05 13.96 11.97
C ASP A 55 -2.60 13.97 10.53
N VAL A 56 -1.71 13.75 9.57
CA VAL A 56 -2.02 13.76 8.13
C VAL A 56 -1.44 12.52 7.48
N PHE A 57 -2.28 11.82 6.69
CA PHE A 57 -1.86 10.78 5.76
C PHE A 57 -1.96 11.29 4.33
N ARG A 58 -0.89 11.10 3.53
CA ARG A 58 -0.91 11.28 2.08
C ARG A 58 -0.68 9.95 1.41
N LEU A 59 -1.69 9.47 0.68
CA LEU A 59 -1.70 8.15 0.07
C LEU A 59 -1.55 8.29 -1.43
N THR A 60 -0.41 7.86 -1.99
CA THR A 60 -0.17 7.86 -3.43
C THR A 60 -0.28 6.43 -3.96
N TYR A 61 -1.28 6.18 -4.78
CA TYR A 61 -1.46 4.90 -5.44
C TYR A 61 -0.49 4.76 -6.61
N LEU A 62 0.27 3.66 -6.64
CA LEU A 62 1.29 3.38 -7.65
C LEU A 62 0.92 2.23 -8.60
N GLU A 63 -0.36 1.89 -8.69
CA GLU A 63 -0.97 0.78 -9.44
C GLU A 63 -0.65 -0.63 -8.90
N GLY A 64 -1.52 -1.58 -9.20
CA GLY A 64 -1.46 -2.94 -8.63
C GLY A 64 -1.61 -2.91 -7.10
N ASN A 65 -0.71 -3.58 -6.40
CA ASN A 65 -0.67 -3.56 -4.93
C ASN A 65 0.24 -2.45 -4.37
N SER A 66 0.81 -1.61 -5.23
CA SER A 66 1.88 -0.68 -4.86
C SER A 66 1.36 0.66 -4.37
N TRP A 67 1.91 1.12 -3.24
CA TRP A 67 1.58 2.40 -2.63
C TRP A 67 2.82 3.13 -2.12
N LEU A 68 2.74 4.45 -2.09
CA LEU A 68 3.61 5.30 -1.29
C LEU A 68 2.72 6.06 -0.31
N TRP A 69 2.91 5.83 0.99
CA TRP A 69 2.21 6.55 2.05
C TRP A 69 3.17 7.52 2.73
N GLU A 70 2.77 8.76 2.86
CA GLU A 70 3.41 9.71 3.76
C GLU A 70 2.55 9.83 5.01
N VAL A 71 3.08 9.39 6.14
CA VAL A 71 2.42 9.40 7.44
C VAL A 71 3.14 10.40 8.34
N CYS A 72 2.59 11.60 8.49
CA CYS A 72 3.18 12.66 9.30
C CYS A 72 4.68 12.92 8.98
N GLY A 73 5.04 12.89 7.70
CA GLY A 73 6.41 13.11 7.21
C GLY A 73 7.28 11.85 7.09
N ALA A 74 6.78 10.67 7.45
CA ALA A 74 7.43 9.39 7.18
C ALA A 74 6.96 8.80 5.85
N ASN A 75 7.86 8.46 4.95
CA ASN A 75 7.54 7.81 3.68
C ASN A 75 7.62 6.29 3.79
N ILE A 76 6.49 5.63 3.63
CA ILE A 76 6.35 4.16 3.65
C ILE A 76 6.07 3.69 2.22
N LEU A 77 6.97 2.89 1.66
CA LEU A 77 6.75 2.23 0.37
C LEU A 77 6.15 0.85 0.62
N VAL A 78 5.01 0.55 -0.01
CA VAL A 78 4.23 -0.66 0.25
C VAL A 78 4.12 -1.51 -1.00
N ASP A 79 4.45 -2.79 -0.90
CA ASP A 79 4.33 -3.81 -1.96
C ASP A 79 4.75 -3.31 -3.36
N PRO A 80 5.98 -2.77 -3.55
CA PRO A 80 6.33 -2.03 -4.75
C PRO A 80 6.57 -2.93 -5.97
N ILE A 81 5.87 -2.62 -7.07
CA ILE A 81 6.09 -3.17 -8.41
C ILE A 81 6.48 -1.99 -9.30
N LEU A 82 7.77 -1.62 -9.36
CA LEU A 82 8.24 -0.40 -10.02
C LEU A 82 9.24 -0.64 -11.15
N VAL A 83 9.80 -1.85 -11.24
CA VAL A 83 10.82 -2.19 -12.24
C VAL A 83 10.36 -3.38 -13.08
N GLY A 84 10.14 -3.16 -14.36
CA GLY A 84 9.65 -4.19 -15.28
C GLY A 84 8.17 -4.54 -15.05
N ASN A 85 7.73 -5.62 -15.66
CA ASN A 85 6.37 -6.13 -15.53
C ASN A 85 6.28 -7.14 -14.39
N LEU A 86 5.07 -7.26 -13.83
CA LEU A 86 4.69 -8.36 -12.96
C LEU A 86 4.43 -9.60 -13.82
N ASP A 87 5.26 -10.63 -13.69
CA ASP A 87 5.14 -11.83 -14.51
C ASP A 87 5.32 -13.16 -13.74
N PHE A 88 5.48 -13.11 -12.43
CA PHE A 88 5.72 -14.29 -11.57
C PHE A 88 6.86 -15.19 -12.08
N GLY A 89 7.79 -14.65 -12.89
CA GLY A 89 8.84 -15.41 -13.58
C GLY A 89 8.35 -16.27 -14.77
N ILE A 90 7.08 -16.16 -15.17
CA ILE A 90 6.44 -16.97 -16.23
C ILE A 90 5.62 -16.04 -17.14
N PRO A 91 6.25 -15.25 -18.05
CA PRO A 91 5.54 -14.22 -18.84
C PRO A 91 4.42 -14.74 -19.74
N TRP A 92 4.51 -15.97 -20.23
CA TRP A 92 3.42 -16.57 -21.02
C TRP A 92 2.17 -16.88 -20.19
N LEU A 93 2.36 -17.11 -18.89
CA LEU A 93 1.26 -17.37 -17.96
C LEU A 93 0.59 -16.07 -17.54
N TYR A 94 1.41 -15.06 -17.16
CA TYR A 94 0.96 -13.73 -16.78
C TYR A 94 2.07 -12.71 -17.05
N ASP A 95 1.74 -11.58 -17.66
CA ASP A 95 2.65 -10.46 -17.90
C ASP A 95 1.85 -9.16 -17.82
N ALA A 96 2.04 -8.38 -16.78
CA ALA A 96 1.26 -7.18 -16.52
C ALA A 96 2.13 -5.95 -16.35
N ALA A 97 1.87 -4.95 -17.19
CA ALA A 97 2.51 -3.64 -17.15
C ALA A 97 1.60 -2.60 -16.46
N LYS A 98 2.17 -1.53 -15.99
CA LYS A 98 1.42 -0.35 -15.50
C LYS A 98 0.65 0.31 -16.65
N LYS A 99 -0.58 0.74 -16.39
CA LYS A 99 -1.43 1.45 -17.37
C LYS A 99 -1.11 2.94 -17.45
N PHE A 100 -1.02 3.59 -16.30
CA PHE A 100 -0.91 5.04 -16.18
C PHE A 100 0.52 5.47 -15.86
N LEU A 101 1.18 4.83 -14.92
CA LEU A 101 2.52 5.17 -14.44
C LEU A 101 3.63 4.43 -15.20
N LYS A 102 3.51 4.34 -16.53
CA LYS A 102 4.44 3.56 -17.39
C LYS A 102 5.90 4.00 -17.29
N ASN A 103 6.13 5.27 -17.01
CA ASN A 103 7.48 5.86 -16.91
C ASN A 103 7.93 6.12 -15.47
N PHE A 104 7.12 5.77 -14.48
CA PHE A 104 7.47 5.92 -13.07
C PHE A 104 8.53 4.90 -12.68
N GLN A 105 9.63 5.37 -12.07
CA GLN A 105 10.82 4.58 -11.73
C GLN A 105 11.18 4.74 -10.25
N LEU A 106 12.12 3.93 -9.79
CA LEU A 106 12.67 4.05 -8.43
C LEU A 106 13.28 5.41 -8.14
N SER A 107 13.87 6.07 -9.16
CA SER A 107 14.43 7.41 -9.03
C SER A 107 13.39 8.52 -8.79
N ASP A 108 12.12 8.25 -9.07
CA ASP A 108 11.03 9.21 -8.88
C ASP A 108 10.45 9.14 -7.46
N LEU A 109 10.84 8.11 -6.69
CA LEU A 109 10.45 8.00 -5.29
C LEU A 109 11.13 9.09 -4.45
N PRO A 110 10.42 9.67 -3.48
CA PRO A 110 11.08 10.43 -2.41
C PRO A 110 11.97 9.48 -1.61
N GLN A 111 12.78 10.02 -0.72
CA GLN A 111 13.52 9.18 0.22
C GLN A 111 12.52 8.34 1.04
N VAL A 112 12.64 7.03 0.96
CA VAL A 112 11.80 6.06 1.69
C VAL A 112 12.39 5.83 3.08
N ASP A 113 11.54 5.88 4.10
CA ASP A 113 11.91 5.63 5.51
C ASP A 113 11.66 4.18 5.91
N CYS A 114 10.62 3.57 5.34
CA CYS A 114 10.26 2.17 5.60
C CYS A 114 9.70 1.49 4.34
N LEU A 115 10.13 0.25 4.10
CA LEU A 115 9.51 -0.65 3.14
C LEU A 115 8.58 -1.60 3.91
N LEU A 116 7.33 -1.71 3.48
CA LEU A 116 6.31 -2.57 4.06
C LEU A 116 5.91 -3.65 3.05
N ILE A 117 6.03 -4.93 3.43
CA ILE A 117 5.67 -6.08 2.58
C ILE A 117 4.57 -6.88 3.27
N THR A 118 3.43 -6.99 2.59
CA THR A 118 2.26 -7.71 3.11
C THR A 118 2.35 -9.21 2.87
N GLN A 119 2.86 -9.63 1.69
CA GLN A 119 2.85 -11.02 1.26
C GLN A 119 4.15 -11.41 0.57
N SER A 120 4.42 -12.72 0.54
CA SER A 120 5.64 -13.29 -0.04
C SER A 120 5.58 -13.56 -1.55
N LEU A 121 4.43 -13.30 -2.21
CA LEU A 121 4.27 -13.48 -3.65
C LEU A 121 4.83 -12.30 -4.45
N ASP A 122 5.14 -12.52 -5.73
CA ASP A 122 5.80 -11.55 -6.61
C ASP A 122 4.99 -10.25 -6.83
N ASP A 123 3.68 -10.31 -6.72
CA ASP A 123 2.79 -9.14 -6.79
C ASP A 123 2.80 -8.25 -5.53
N HIS A 124 3.56 -8.64 -4.49
CA HIS A 124 3.82 -7.87 -3.26
C HIS A 124 5.31 -7.79 -2.96
N CYS A 125 6.03 -8.90 -3.08
CA CYS A 125 7.46 -9.02 -2.84
C CYS A 125 8.23 -9.11 -4.17
N HIS A 126 8.11 -8.07 -5.01
CA HIS A 126 8.59 -8.05 -6.39
C HIS A 126 10.11 -7.93 -6.49
N LEU A 127 10.80 -9.05 -6.67
CA LEU A 127 12.26 -9.11 -6.64
C LEU A 127 12.94 -8.23 -7.71
N LYS A 128 12.32 -8.00 -8.88
CA LYS A 128 12.84 -7.10 -9.92
C LYS A 128 12.90 -5.65 -9.41
N THR A 129 11.98 -5.25 -8.52
CA THR A 129 12.00 -3.95 -7.86
C THR A 129 12.88 -3.94 -6.61
N LEU A 130 12.81 -4.98 -5.79
CA LEU A 130 13.47 -5.01 -4.49
C LEU A 130 15.00 -5.11 -4.59
N LYS A 131 15.54 -5.81 -5.59
CA LYS A 131 16.98 -5.89 -5.81
C LYS A 131 17.64 -4.53 -6.05
N PRO A 132 17.25 -3.74 -7.08
CA PRO A 132 17.85 -2.42 -7.28
C PRO A 132 17.52 -1.44 -6.14
N LEU A 133 16.40 -1.61 -5.44
CA LEU A 133 16.10 -0.82 -4.24
C LEU A 133 17.08 -1.14 -3.11
N SER A 134 17.40 -2.41 -2.88
CA SER A 134 18.37 -2.83 -1.87
C SER A 134 19.80 -2.40 -2.23
N ASP A 135 20.19 -2.44 -3.51
CA ASP A 135 21.48 -1.97 -3.99
C ASP A 135 21.68 -0.47 -3.70
N SER A 136 20.62 0.33 -3.85
CA SER A 136 20.64 1.77 -3.56
C SER A 136 20.49 2.11 -2.08
N SER A 137 19.83 1.25 -1.30
CA SER A 137 19.48 1.50 0.10
C SER A 137 19.56 0.21 0.95
N PRO A 138 20.75 -0.39 1.12
CA PRO A 138 20.88 -1.70 1.78
C PRO A 138 20.48 -1.72 3.25
N ASN A 139 20.49 -0.57 3.91
CA ASN A 139 20.09 -0.39 5.32
C ASN A 139 18.65 0.12 5.46
N LEU A 140 17.87 0.17 4.38
CA LEU A 140 16.47 0.55 4.44
C LEU A 140 15.75 -0.32 5.46
N ARG A 141 14.96 0.33 6.34
CA ARG A 141 14.12 -0.42 7.26
C ARG A 141 13.03 -1.16 6.49
N VAL A 142 12.91 -2.44 6.76
CA VAL A 142 11.86 -3.29 6.18
C VAL A 142 11.02 -3.88 7.30
N ILE A 143 9.70 -3.79 7.17
CA ILE A 143 8.72 -4.52 8.00
C ILE A 143 7.98 -5.46 7.06
N ALA A 144 7.93 -6.73 7.39
CA ALA A 144 7.41 -7.74 6.47
C ALA A 144 6.70 -8.91 7.17
N THR A 145 5.89 -9.62 6.38
CA THR A 145 5.40 -10.95 6.75
C THR A 145 6.57 -11.93 6.92
N PRO A 146 6.55 -12.81 7.91
CA PRO A 146 7.60 -13.81 8.08
C PRO A 146 7.78 -14.76 6.89
N ASN A 147 6.74 -14.94 6.07
CA ASN A 147 6.80 -15.76 4.86
C ASN A 147 7.77 -15.18 3.80
N ALA A 148 7.98 -13.86 3.79
CA ALA A 148 8.91 -13.18 2.88
C ALA A 148 10.40 -13.31 3.29
N LYS A 149 10.69 -13.88 4.49
CA LYS A 149 12.06 -13.98 5.03
C LYS A 149 13.09 -14.56 4.04
N PRO A 150 12.84 -15.67 3.33
CA PRO A 150 13.81 -16.23 2.39
C PRO A 150 14.15 -15.30 1.20
N LEU A 151 13.23 -14.38 0.87
CA LEU A 151 13.36 -13.43 -0.23
C LEU A 151 14.06 -12.14 0.20
N LEU A 152 13.84 -11.69 1.44
CA LEU A 152 14.28 -10.39 1.94
C LEU A 152 15.65 -10.44 2.64
N ASP A 153 15.96 -11.51 3.40
CA ASP A 153 17.25 -11.65 4.11
C ASP A 153 18.48 -11.50 3.19
N PRO A 154 18.47 -11.99 1.93
CA PRO A 154 19.58 -11.78 1.02
C PRO A 154 19.75 -10.34 0.51
N LEU A 155 18.71 -9.49 0.66
CA LEU A 155 18.64 -8.16 0.07
C LEU A 155 18.84 -7.04 1.10
N PHE A 156 18.26 -7.18 2.29
CA PHE A 156 18.24 -6.11 3.30
C PHE A 156 18.81 -6.58 4.63
N SER A 157 19.59 -5.71 5.27
CA SER A 157 20.21 -5.99 6.58
C SER A 157 19.32 -5.59 7.77
N ASN A 158 18.28 -4.75 7.55
CA ASN A 158 17.44 -4.18 8.61
C ASN A 158 15.97 -4.60 8.40
N VAL A 159 15.69 -5.90 8.60
CA VAL A 159 14.35 -6.47 8.42
C VAL A 159 13.73 -6.87 9.75
N THR A 160 12.50 -6.42 9.99
CA THR A 160 11.65 -6.86 11.11
C THR A 160 10.50 -7.68 10.55
N TYR A 161 10.42 -8.95 10.94
CA TYR A 161 9.29 -9.82 10.60
C TYR A 161 8.28 -9.81 11.73
N LEU A 162 7.02 -9.49 11.40
CA LEU A 162 5.93 -9.44 12.38
C LEU A 162 4.96 -10.59 12.17
N GLU A 163 4.74 -11.37 13.23
CA GLU A 163 3.61 -12.29 13.30
C GLU A 163 2.31 -11.51 13.52
N PRO A 164 1.16 -12.00 13.06
CA PRO A 164 -0.13 -11.39 13.38
C PRO A 164 -0.31 -11.13 14.88
N GLY A 165 -0.60 -9.88 15.23
CA GLY A 165 -0.70 -9.40 16.62
C GLY A 165 0.55 -8.70 17.12
N GLU A 166 1.70 -8.90 16.51
CA GLU A 166 2.92 -8.17 16.85
C GLU A 166 2.93 -6.75 16.27
N SER A 167 3.65 -5.87 16.94
CA SER A 167 3.78 -4.48 16.55
C SER A 167 5.25 -4.06 16.51
N SER A 168 5.56 -3.10 15.64
CA SER A 168 6.84 -2.42 15.58
C SER A 168 6.61 -0.93 15.41
N GLU A 169 7.56 -0.13 15.83
CA GLU A 169 7.58 1.32 15.59
C GLU A 169 8.85 1.69 14.84
N PHE A 170 8.78 2.76 14.09
CA PHE A 170 9.96 3.36 13.48
C PHE A 170 9.90 4.89 13.55
N ASP A 171 11.08 5.49 13.61
CA ASP A 171 11.21 6.95 13.67
C ASP A 171 11.18 7.53 12.24
N ALA A 172 10.28 8.47 12.02
CA ALA A 172 10.31 9.33 10.85
C ALA A 172 11.47 10.34 10.95
N ARG A 173 11.88 10.93 9.84
CA ARG A 173 12.97 11.92 9.79
C ARG A 173 12.70 13.17 10.64
N ASN A 174 11.45 13.52 10.85
CA ASN A 174 11.04 14.62 11.73
C ASN A 174 11.01 14.24 13.23
N GLY A 175 11.42 13.01 13.58
CA GLY A 175 11.42 12.49 14.94
C GLY A 175 10.07 11.93 15.42
N SER A 176 9.02 11.96 14.60
CA SER A 176 7.76 11.31 14.93
C SER A 176 7.90 9.78 14.86
N LYS A 177 7.11 9.07 15.66
CA LYS A 177 7.06 7.60 15.65
C LYS A 177 5.82 7.12 14.95
N VAL A 178 6.00 6.23 13.97
CA VAL A 178 4.90 5.56 13.28
C VAL A 178 4.79 4.12 13.77
N GLY A 179 3.61 3.75 14.26
CA GLY A 179 3.30 2.40 14.72
C GLY A 179 2.80 1.52 13.57
N VAL A 180 3.29 0.28 13.51
CA VAL A 180 2.86 -0.75 12.55
C VAL A 180 2.49 -1.99 13.31
N LYS A 181 1.24 -2.46 13.18
CA LYS A 181 0.75 -3.71 13.79
C LYS A 181 0.33 -4.69 12.71
N ALA A 182 0.87 -5.91 12.74
CA ALA A 182 0.49 -6.97 11.83
C ALA A 182 -0.85 -7.58 12.21
N THR A 183 -1.68 -7.87 11.20
CA THR A 183 -2.97 -8.56 11.33
C THR A 183 -2.98 -9.80 10.45
N PRO A 184 -3.78 -10.85 10.77
CA PRO A 184 -3.86 -12.03 9.93
C PRO A 184 -4.53 -11.71 8.58
N GLY A 185 -3.80 -11.94 7.50
CA GLY A 185 -4.27 -11.91 6.11
C GLY A 185 -4.56 -13.32 5.57
N PRO A 186 -4.46 -13.53 4.24
CA PRO A 186 -4.76 -14.81 3.60
C PRO A 186 -3.71 -15.88 3.91
N VAL A 187 -4.15 -17.14 3.86
CA VAL A 187 -3.26 -18.30 3.85
C VAL A 187 -3.09 -18.75 2.40
N LEU A 188 -1.88 -18.57 1.85
CA LEU A 188 -1.60 -18.83 0.43
C LEU A 188 -1.26 -20.28 0.09
N GLY A 189 -1.35 -21.18 1.04
CA GLY A 189 -1.03 -22.59 0.90
C GLY A 189 -1.97 -23.49 1.70
N PRO A 190 -1.47 -24.65 2.16
CA PRO A 190 -2.28 -25.54 3.02
C PRO A 190 -2.78 -24.84 4.28
N PRO A 191 -3.93 -25.24 4.85
CA PRO A 191 -4.56 -24.56 5.99
C PRO A 191 -3.71 -24.42 7.26
N TRP A 192 -2.67 -25.24 7.38
CA TRP A 192 -1.70 -25.17 8.50
C TRP A 192 -0.51 -24.24 8.22
N GLN A 193 -0.45 -23.62 7.06
CA GLN A 193 0.58 -22.63 6.75
C GLN A 193 0.28 -21.34 7.50
N ARG A 194 1.36 -20.62 7.84
CA ARG A 194 1.27 -19.29 8.41
C ARG A 194 0.51 -18.35 7.46
N PRO A 195 -0.40 -17.51 7.97
CA PRO A 195 -1.04 -16.48 7.15
C PRO A 195 -0.03 -15.44 6.69
N GLU A 196 -0.35 -14.73 5.64
CA GLU A 196 0.29 -13.47 5.27
C GLU A 196 -0.24 -12.33 6.14
N ASN A 197 0.27 -11.13 5.96
CA ASN A 197 -0.11 -9.99 6.81
C ASN A 197 -1.01 -8.98 6.11
N GLY A 198 -2.01 -8.49 6.82
CA GLY A 198 -2.49 -7.12 6.72
C GLY A 198 -1.78 -6.24 7.75
N TYR A 199 -1.97 -4.93 7.69
CA TYR A 199 -1.34 -4.00 8.62
C TYR A 199 -2.28 -2.89 9.09
N LEU A 200 -2.17 -2.55 10.38
CA LEU A 200 -2.68 -1.31 10.96
C LEU A 200 -1.50 -0.35 11.12
N ILE A 201 -1.66 0.87 10.62
CA ILE A 201 -0.67 1.94 10.71
C ILE A 201 -1.25 3.03 11.62
N ASN A 202 -0.56 3.29 12.72
CA ASN A 202 -0.96 4.33 13.65
C ASN A 202 -0.13 5.59 13.42
N SER A 203 -0.82 6.72 13.30
CA SER A 203 -0.17 8.03 13.27
C SER A 203 0.54 8.35 14.58
N PRO A 204 1.55 9.23 14.59
CA PRO A 204 2.36 9.52 15.78
C PRO A 204 1.57 10.01 16.99
N GLN A 205 0.49 10.76 16.77
CA GLN A 205 -0.38 11.25 17.85
C GLN A 205 -1.60 10.34 18.11
N GLY A 206 -1.75 9.28 17.32
CA GLY A 206 -2.86 8.34 17.44
C GLY A 206 -4.21 8.89 17.00
N GLN A 207 -4.24 10.01 16.28
CA GLN A 207 -5.49 10.65 15.82
C GLN A 207 -6.06 9.96 14.58
N LEU A 208 -5.20 9.28 13.79
CA LEU A 208 -5.61 8.52 12.60
C LEU A 208 -4.98 7.13 12.62
N THR A 209 -5.78 6.17 12.20
CA THR A 209 -5.34 4.78 11.98
C THR A 209 -5.76 4.32 10.59
N LEU A 210 -4.83 3.72 9.85
CA LEU A 210 -5.06 3.14 8.53
C LEU A 210 -4.97 1.62 8.62
N TYR A 211 -5.92 0.92 8.00
CA TYR A 211 -5.88 -0.51 7.78
C TYR A 211 -5.68 -0.83 6.29
N TYR A 212 -4.79 -1.78 6.02
CA TYR A 212 -4.50 -2.28 4.68
C TYR A 212 -4.36 -3.80 4.68
N GLU A 213 -5.15 -4.46 3.84
CA GLU A 213 -4.98 -5.84 3.41
C GLU A 213 -5.41 -5.93 1.93
N PRO A 214 -4.47 -6.28 1.03
CA PRO A 214 -4.64 -6.06 -0.41
C PRO A 214 -5.68 -6.96 -1.10
N HIS A 215 -6.19 -7.99 -0.45
CA HIS A 215 -7.18 -8.92 -1.03
C HIS A 215 -8.54 -8.87 -0.34
N CYS A 216 -8.70 -8.05 0.70
CA CYS A 216 -9.86 -8.02 1.59
C CYS A 216 -10.15 -9.40 2.21
N VAL A 217 -9.06 -10.12 2.59
CA VAL A 217 -9.11 -11.40 3.28
C VAL A 217 -8.57 -11.20 4.69
N TYR A 218 -9.43 -11.18 5.68
CA TYR A 218 -9.09 -10.81 7.03
C TYR A 218 -9.70 -11.77 8.07
N ASN A 219 -9.11 -11.82 9.26
CA ASN A 219 -9.65 -12.56 10.38
C ASN A 219 -10.61 -11.66 11.17
N LYS A 220 -11.90 -12.00 11.16
CA LYS A 220 -12.95 -11.22 11.80
C LYS A 220 -12.74 -11.11 13.32
N ASP A 221 -12.50 -12.24 14.00
CA ASP A 221 -12.36 -12.30 15.47
C ASP A 221 -11.14 -11.49 15.96
N PHE A 222 -10.12 -11.38 15.10
CA PHE A 222 -8.97 -10.53 15.38
C PHE A 222 -9.35 -9.04 15.23
N LEU A 223 -9.97 -8.66 14.11
CA LEU A 223 -10.27 -7.27 13.79
C LEU A 223 -11.43 -6.67 14.60
N GLU A 224 -12.31 -7.47 15.21
CA GLU A 224 -13.36 -6.98 16.11
C GLU A 224 -12.82 -6.15 17.30
N LYS A 225 -11.55 -6.33 17.64
CA LYS A 225 -10.87 -5.63 18.73
C LYS A 225 -10.08 -4.40 18.27
N GLU A 226 -10.03 -4.19 16.97
CA GLU A 226 -9.26 -3.12 16.33
C GLU A 226 -10.18 -2.03 15.79
N ARG A 227 -9.58 -0.89 15.41
CA ARG A 227 -10.25 0.21 14.75
C ARG A 227 -9.35 0.82 13.69
N ALA A 228 -9.96 1.34 12.62
CA ALA A 228 -9.22 2.09 11.61
C ALA A 228 -10.11 3.18 11.02
N ASP A 229 -9.62 4.40 11.02
CA ASP A 229 -10.33 5.53 10.40
C ASP A 229 -10.31 5.43 8.88
N ILE A 230 -9.20 4.91 8.32
CA ILE A 230 -8.96 4.76 6.89
C ILE A 230 -8.81 3.27 6.58
N VAL A 231 -9.57 2.78 5.60
CA VAL A 231 -9.46 1.41 5.11
C VAL A 231 -9.12 1.45 3.62
N ILE A 232 -7.93 0.97 3.26
CA ILE A 232 -7.55 0.73 1.87
C ILE A 232 -7.90 -0.73 1.56
N THR A 233 -8.79 -0.95 0.60
CA THR A 233 -9.29 -2.30 0.29
C THR A 233 -9.78 -2.41 -1.15
N PRO A 234 -9.67 -3.59 -1.79
CA PRO A 234 -10.31 -3.84 -3.07
C PRO A 234 -11.83 -3.83 -2.93
N VAL A 235 -12.50 -3.30 -3.96
CA VAL A 235 -13.95 -3.25 -4.06
C VAL A 235 -14.49 -3.96 -5.31
N ILE A 236 -13.60 -4.40 -6.18
CA ILE A 236 -13.90 -5.18 -7.38
C ILE A 236 -13.42 -6.61 -7.13
N LYS A 237 -14.34 -7.54 -7.13
CA LYS A 237 -14.06 -8.95 -6.92
C LYS A 237 -13.33 -9.53 -8.12
N GLN A 238 -12.29 -10.33 -7.88
CA GLN A 238 -11.57 -11.05 -8.90
C GLN A 238 -11.70 -12.56 -8.70
N LEU A 239 -12.05 -13.24 -9.77
CA LEU A 239 -12.34 -14.67 -9.77
C LEU A 239 -11.48 -15.41 -10.78
N LEU A 240 -10.95 -16.53 -10.36
CA LEU A 240 -10.55 -17.63 -11.23
C LEU A 240 -11.62 -18.72 -11.21
N PRO A 241 -11.68 -19.63 -12.21
CA PRO A 241 -12.59 -20.76 -12.16
C PRO A 241 -12.47 -21.51 -10.83
N LYS A 242 -13.54 -21.52 -10.02
CA LYS A 242 -13.64 -22.17 -8.69
C LYS A 242 -12.80 -21.52 -7.56
N PHE A 243 -12.27 -20.31 -7.75
CA PHE A 243 -11.44 -19.68 -6.74
C PHE A 243 -11.60 -18.16 -6.76
N THR A 244 -11.81 -17.56 -5.59
CA THR A 244 -11.80 -16.09 -5.41
C THR A 244 -10.37 -15.66 -5.12
N LEU A 245 -9.81 -14.79 -5.98
CA LEU A 245 -8.50 -14.19 -5.80
C LEU A 245 -8.58 -12.98 -4.86
N VAL A 246 -9.56 -12.10 -5.10
CA VAL A 246 -9.76 -10.85 -4.40
C VAL A 246 -11.23 -10.73 -4.04
N SER A 247 -11.54 -10.42 -2.79
CA SER A 247 -12.91 -10.16 -2.32
C SER A 247 -13.46 -8.84 -2.88
N GLY A 248 -14.77 -8.69 -2.90
CA GLY A 248 -15.44 -7.56 -3.54
C GLY A 248 -16.10 -6.61 -2.57
N GLN A 249 -17.04 -5.84 -3.12
CA GLN A 249 -17.70 -4.72 -2.45
C GLN A 249 -18.43 -5.09 -1.15
N GLU A 250 -19.07 -6.27 -1.08
CA GLU A 250 -19.79 -6.71 0.12
C GLU A 250 -18.84 -6.98 1.29
N ASP A 251 -17.68 -7.56 1.01
CA ASP A 251 -16.66 -7.84 2.03
C ASP A 251 -15.93 -6.57 2.46
N ALA A 252 -15.71 -5.64 1.53
CA ALA A 252 -15.18 -4.31 1.82
C ALA A 252 -16.11 -3.53 2.78
N ILE A 253 -17.44 -3.60 2.58
CA ILE A 253 -18.42 -2.97 3.49
C ILE A 253 -18.44 -3.64 4.86
N LYS A 254 -18.40 -4.98 4.91
CA LYS A 254 -18.29 -5.71 6.19
C LYS A 254 -17.03 -5.33 6.96
N LEU A 255 -15.91 -5.21 6.26
CA LEU A 255 -14.64 -4.78 6.83
C LEU A 255 -14.73 -3.35 7.37
N ALA A 256 -15.29 -2.42 6.59
CA ALA A 256 -15.47 -1.03 7.01
C ALA A 256 -16.38 -0.90 8.25
N LYS A 257 -17.46 -1.67 8.30
CA LYS A 257 -18.34 -1.76 9.50
C LYS A 257 -17.57 -2.28 10.70
N LEU A 258 -16.79 -3.35 10.52
CA LEU A 258 -16.05 -3.99 11.58
C LEU A 258 -15.01 -3.05 12.21
N LEU A 259 -14.30 -2.29 11.38
CA LEU A 259 -13.26 -1.35 11.80
C LEU A 259 -13.79 0.05 12.15
N HIS A 260 -15.08 0.32 11.97
CA HIS A 260 -15.72 1.64 12.14
C HIS A 260 -15.04 2.72 11.26
N ALA A 261 -14.79 2.39 10.01
CA ALA A 261 -14.07 3.24 9.08
C ALA A 261 -14.85 4.53 8.76
N LYS A 262 -14.15 5.65 8.76
CA LYS A 262 -14.65 6.96 8.28
C LYS A 262 -14.41 7.13 6.79
N PHE A 263 -13.29 6.57 6.31
CA PHE A 263 -12.85 6.67 4.93
C PHE A 263 -12.54 5.30 4.34
N ILE A 264 -13.03 5.04 3.14
CA ILE A 264 -12.62 3.90 2.34
C ILE A 264 -11.89 4.41 1.10
N VAL A 265 -10.69 3.87 0.88
CA VAL A 265 -9.88 4.14 -0.30
C VAL A 265 -9.91 2.88 -1.17
N PRO A 266 -10.73 2.86 -2.25
CA PRO A 266 -10.83 1.71 -3.13
C PRO A 266 -9.51 1.46 -3.86
N MET A 267 -8.96 0.25 -3.76
CA MET A 267 -7.84 -0.14 -4.59
C MET A 267 -8.29 -1.08 -5.72
N ARG A 268 -7.52 -1.07 -6.80
CA ARG A 268 -7.80 -1.83 -8.02
C ARG A 268 -6.63 -2.76 -8.33
N ASN A 269 -6.50 -3.86 -7.59
CA ASN A 269 -5.39 -4.81 -7.73
C ASN A 269 -5.15 -5.26 -9.18
N GLY A 270 -6.21 -5.48 -9.95
CA GLY A 270 -6.15 -5.90 -11.35
C GLY A 270 -6.09 -4.75 -12.36
N ASP A 271 -5.89 -3.50 -11.92
CA ASP A 271 -5.82 -2.34 -12.84
C ASP A 271 -4.42 -2.19 -13.47
N LEU A 272 -3.91 -3.32 -13.98
CA LEU A 272 -2.69 -3.40 -14.77
C LEU A 272 -3.05 -3.84 -16.21
N ASP A 273 -2.17 -3.54 -17.16
CA ASP A 273 -2.28 -4.02 -18.55
C ASP A 273 -1.78 -5.46 -18.64
N GLY A 274 -2.61 -6.40 -18.15
CA GLY A 274 -2.29 -7.81 -18.03
C GLY A 274 -2.51 -8.59 -19.33
N LYS A 275 -1.55 -9.46 -19.64
CA LYS A 275 -1.54 -10.41 -20.76
C LYS A 275 -1.25 -11.81 -20.26
N GLY A 276 -1.38 -12.80 -21.16
CA GLY A 276 -1.10 -14.20 -20.86
C GLY A 276 -2.34 -15.00 -20.45
N PHE A 277 -2.14 -16.28 -20.17
CA PHE A 277 -3.24 -17.22 -19.93
C PHE A 277 -4.08 -16.82 -18.70
N LEU A 278 -3.45 -16.47 -17.58
CA LEU A 278 -4.19 -16.08 -16.38
C LEU A 278 -5.04 -14.82 -16.62
N ALA A 279 -4.50 -13.81 -17.30
CA ALA A 279 -5.24 -12.59 -17.61
C ALA A 279 -6.50 -12.88 -18.45
N SER A 280 -6.47 -13.93 -19.30
CA SER A 280 -7.61 -14.32 -20.14
C SER A 280 -8.73 -15.05 -19.40
N ILE A 281 -8.47 -15.60 -18.21
CA ILE A 281 -9.43 -16.38 -17.44
C ILE A 281 -9.87 -15.71 -16.14
N ILE A 282 -9.22 -14.63 -15.71
CA ILE A 282 -9.65 -13.82 -14.57
C ILE A 282 -10.93 -13.08 -14.96
N GLN A 283 -11.94 -13.21 -14.11
CA GLN A 283 -13.21 -12.49 -14.23
C GLN A 283 -13.31 -11.45 -13.12
N SER A 284 -13.90 -10.29 -13.43
CA SER A 284 -14.13 -9.22 -12.47
C SER A 284 -15.62 -9.00 -12.25
N GLU A 285 -16.05 -8.83 -10.99
CA GLU A 285 -17.43 -8.53 -10.60
C GLU A 285 -17.49 -7.26 -9.76
N GLY A 286 -18.47 -6.39 -10.06
CA GLY A 286 -18.65 -5.10 -9.42
C GLY A 286 -17.86 -3.98 -10.07
N THR A 287 -18.17 -2.76 -9.68
CA THR A 287 -17.50 -1.51 -10.09
C THR A 287 -17.34 -0.60 -8.88
N VAL A 288 -16.52 0.45 -9.00
CA VAL A 288 -16.42 1.47 -7.94
C VAL A 288 -17.75 2.21 -7.77
N GLU A 289 -18.50 2.42 -8.85
CA GLU A 289 -19.81 3.08 -8.82
C GLU A 289 -20.82 2.24 -8.06
N SER A 290 -20.93 0.93 -8.37
CA SER A 290 -21.84 0.02 -7.63
C SER A 290 -21.44 -0.12 -6.16
N PHE A 291 -20.14 -0.06 -5.87
CA PHE A 291 -19.64 -0.02 -4.50
C PHE A 291 -20.11 1.25 -3.76
N LYS A 292 -20.00 2.44 -4.37
CA LYS A 292 -20.46 3.69 -3.77
C LYS A 292 -21.95 3.70 -3.49
N GLU A 293 -22.76 3.17 -4.39
CA GLU A 293 -24.21 3.03 -4.19
C GLU A 293 -24.51 2.12 -2.99
N LEU A 294 -23.82 0.99 -2.90
CA LEU A 294 -23.97 0.05 -1.80
C LEU A 294 -23.47 0.67 -0.47
N LEU A 295 -22.34 1.38 -0.49
CA LEU A 295 -21.79 2.05 0.68
C LEU A 295 -22.73 3.13 1.21
N ALA A 296 -23.27 3.98 0.35
CA ALA A 296 -24.21 5.04 0.74
C ALA A 296 -25.46 4.49 1.43
N LYS A 297 -25.90 3.28 1.05
CA LYS A 297 -27.03 2.58 1.67
C LYS A 297 -26.68 1.97 3.02
N GLU A 298 -25.51 1.35 3.13
CA GLU A 298 -25.13 0.50 4.25
C GLU A 298 -24.32 1.25 5.34
N LEU A 299 -23.60 2.30 4.95
CA LEU A 299 -22.72 3.12 5.80
C LEU A 299 -22.73 4.59 5.32
N PRO A 300 -23.86 5.31 5.50
CA PRO A 300 -24.03 6.67 4.95
C PRO A 300 -23.03 7.70 5.48
N ASP A 301 -22.45 7.47 6.66
CA ASP A 301 -21.47 8.36 7.29
C ASP A 301 -20.02 8.08 6.84
N THR A 302 -19.80 6.99 6.08
CA THR A 302 -18.45 6.62 5.58
C THR A 302 -18.24 7.18 4.17
N GLN A 303 -17.12 7.87 3.97
CA GLN A 303 -16.77 8.48 2.68
C GLN A 303 -15.89 7.56 1.83
N THR A 304 -16.14 7.52 0.53
CA THR A 304 -15.24 6.91 -0.45
C THR A 304 -14.31 7.97 -1.01
N LEU A 305 -13.00 7.74 -0.92
CA LEU A 305 -11.96 8.60 -1.47
C LEU A 305 -11.20 7.84 -2.56
N GLU A 306 -11.48 8.16 -3.84
CA GLU A 306 -10.83 7.48 -4.95
C GLU A 306 -9.41 7.98 -5.20
N PRO A 307 -8.40 7.10 -5.17
CA PRO A 307 -7.04 7.49 -5.49
C PRO A 307 -6.86 7.62 -7.00
N THR A 308 -6.16 8.67 -7.43
CA THR A 308 -5.67 8.79 -8.80
C THR A 308 -4.21 8.32 -8.84
N PRO A 309 -3.83 7.40 -9.75
CA PRO A 309 -2.45 6.91 -9.83
C PRO A 309 -1.43 8.05 -9.91
N GLY A 310 -0.42 8.03 -9.03
CA GLY A 310 0.64 9.04 -8.96
C GLY A 310 0.26 10.36 -8.30
N VAL A 311 -0.99 10.55 -7.88
CA VAL A 311 -1.45 11.79 -7.22
C VAL A 311 -1.69 11.53 -5.73
N PRO A 312 -1.04 12.29 -4.83
CA PRO A 312 -1.28 12.15 -3.39
C PRO A 312 -2.74 12.48 -3.01
N LEU A 313 -3.38 11.58 -2.30
CA LEU A 313 -4.67 11.77 -1.63
C LEU A 313 -4.41 12.13 -0.17
N GLU A 314 -4.77 13.34 0.23
CA GLU A 314 -4.56 13.82 1.60
C GLU A 314 -5.79 13.56 2.49
N ILE A 315 -5.54 12.98 3.67
CA ILE A 315 -6.56 12.70 4.70
C ILE A 315 -6.02 13.21 6.03
N SER A 316 -6.72 14.17 6.62
CA SER A 316 -6.37 14.76 7.91
C SER A 316 -7.29 14.27 9.01
N ALA A 317 -6.82 14.24 10.24
CA ALA A 317 -7.68 14.05 11.40
C ALA A 317 -8.71 15.18 11.48
N PRO A 318 -9.95 14.89 11.89
CA PRO A 318 -11.03 15.88 12.00
C PRO A 318 -10.76 16.91 13.11
#